data_d4f25bf160f54ecfe7cb6fa00b69e30f
#
_entry.id   d4f25bf160f54ecfe7cb6fa00b69e30f
#
_cell.length_a   1.000
_cell.length_b   1.000
_cell.length_c   1.000
_cell.angle_alpha   90.00
_cell.angle_beta   90.00
_cell.angle_gamma   90.00
#
_symmetry.space_group_name_H-M   'P 1'
#
loop_
_entity.id
_entity.type
_entity.pdbx_description
1 polymer ?
#
loop_
_entity_poly.entity_id
_entity_poly.type
_entity_poly.pdbx_seq_one_letter_code
_entity_poly.pdbx_strand_id
1 'polypeptide(L)'
;MAIWMPILYFISTSSAIMFVYFVVAVISGRRRRRRAAXFHPYTNDGGGGERVLWCAIKAVQDENPDIDCIIYTGDDGTPETLATRALDRFGVHLLYPPMVVRLYKRKWVDEKSYPRFTMIGQSFGSVYLSWEALCKFTPQFYIDTSGYAFTYPLARVFGCKVICYTHYPTISSDMVSRVRNYSSMYNNDALVAKSIWLSRCKIVYYILFGWLYGLVGSCAQLVMVNSSWTQSHIEKIWKISARIKRVYPPCDTSALKVLPLERPAETAILVSVAQFRPEKAHGLQLEAFALVVDRLEPDMTKPKLQFIGSCRNKEDQERLQKLKNRASELNMENYVEFHKDVKYSELVKLLGAAIVGLHSMIDEHFGISVVEYMAAGAIPIAHSSAGPKMDIILEEDGKPSGFLASSKEEYADAILKVLRMSEAERLEIAAAARKRAEKFSEKMFYENFKSAICPIFYT
;
A
#
# COMPACT_ATOMS: atom_id res chain seq x y z
N MET A 1 18.77 -11.64 52.34
CA MET A 1 18.87 -12.88 51.51
C MET A 1 17.57 -13.68 51.49
N ALA A 2 16.87 -13.84 52.59
CA ALA A 2 15.67 -14.73 52.70
C ALA A 2 14.50 -14.29 51.80
N ILE A 3 14.30 -13.01 51.54
CA ILE A 3 13.14 -12.51 50.76
C ILE A 3 13.31 -12.76 49.24
N TRP A 4 14.55 -12.82 48.75
CA TRP A 4 14.79 -12.99 47.30
C TRP A 4 14.64 -14.42 46.82
N MET A 5 14.82 -15.42 47.69
CA MET A 5 14.71 -16.85 47.31
C MET A 5 13.30 -17.25 46.83
N PRO A 6 12.21 -16.90 47.52
CA PRO A 6 10.86 -17.20 47.01
C PRO A 6 10.53 -16.47 45.72
N ILE A 7 11.01 -15.22 45.54
CA ILE A 7 10.81 -14.45 44.32
C ILE A 7 11.53 -15.14 43.15
N LEU A 8 12.80 -15.52 43.32
CA LEU A 8 13.58 -16.24 42.30
C LEU A 8 12.96 -17.60 41.96
N TYR A 9 12.47 -18.32 42.99
CA TYR A 9 11.76 -19.58 42.78
C TYR A 9 10.47 -19.39 41.99
N PHE A 10 9.67 -18.37 42.33
CA PHE A 10 8.42 -18.03 41.62
C PHE A 10 8.73 -17.64 40.16
N ILE A 11 9.76 -16.85 39.91
CA ILE A 11 10.18 -16.45 38.56
C ILE A 11 10.63 -17.67 37.75
N SER A 12 11.45 -18.55 38.36
CA SER A 12 11.98 -19.73 37.68
C SER A 12 10.86 -20.75 37.36
N THR A 13 9.94 -21.00 38.31
CA THR A 13 8.81 -21.89 38.07
C THR A 13 7.84 -21.35 37.04
N SER A 14 7.54 -20.04 37.08
CA SER A 14 6.68 -19.38 36.08
C SER A 14 7.33 -19.47 34.70
N SER A 15 8.64 -19.24 34.60
CA SER A 15 9.40 -19.33 33.34
C SER A 15 9.39 -20.78 32.80
N ALA A 16 9.54 -21.77 33.66
CA ALA A 16 9.48 -23.17 33.27
C ALA A 16 8.10 -23.58 32.76
N ILE A 17 7.04 -23.14 33.43
CA ILE A 17 5.66 -23.38 33.01
C ILE A 17 5.41 -22.72 31.64
N MET A 18 5.83 -21.47 31.45
CA MET A 18 5.71 -20.74 30.18
C MET A 18 6.48 -21.44 29.06
N PHE A 19 7.68 -21.95 29.37
CA PHE A 19 8.51 -22.69 28.41
C PHE A 19 7.82 -24.01 27.99
N VAL A 20 7.29 -24.77 28.96
CA VAL A 20 6.56 -26.02 28.67
C VAL A 20 5.33 -25.73 27.83
N TYR A 21 4.55 -24.67 28.17
CA TYR A 21 3.40 -24.24 27.38
C TYR A 21 3.81 -23.88 25.95
N PHE A 22 4.90 -23.13 25.79
CA PHE A 22 5.45 -22.77 24.48
C PHE A 22 5.81 -24.03 23.67
N VAL A 23 6.54 -24.98 24.27
CA VAL A 23 6.97 -26.23 23.61
C VAL A 23 5.74 -27.05 23.19
N VAL A 24 4.74 -27.18 24.06
CA VAL A 24 3.51 -27.93 23.77
C VAL A 24 2.76 -27.27 22.62
N ALA A 25 2.62 -25.94 22.65
CA ALA A 25 1.95 -25.19 21.57
C ALA A 25 2.64 -25.39 20.22
N VAL A 26 3.98 -25.32 20.22
CA VAL A 26 4.80 -25.52 18.99
C VAL A 26 4.63 -26.95 18.47
N ILE A 27 4.76 -27.98 19.34
CA ILE A 27 4.66 -29.41 18.95
C ILE A 27 3.23 -29.66 18.39
N SER A 28 2.21 -29.20 19.09
CA SER A 28 0.82 -29.38 18.65
C SER A 28 0.56 -28.69 17.29
N GLY A 29 1.10 -27.49 17.12
CA GLY A 29 0.99 -26.73 15.87
C GLY A 29 1.63 -27.48 14.68
N ARG A 30 2.76 -28.14 14.89
CA ARG A 30 3.50 -28.85 13.83
C ARG A 30 2.76 -30.07 13.27
N ARG A 31 1.72 -30.55 13.93
CA ARG A 31 0.97 -31.77 13.53
C ARG A 31 -0.26 -31.46 12.64
N ARG A 32 -0.40 -30.23 12.15
CA ARG A 32 -1.63 -29.80 11.47
C ARG A 32 -1.63 -30.03 9.95
N ARG A 33 -2.84 -30.04 9.35
CA ARG A 33 -3.09 -30.30 7.93
C ARG A 33 -2.63 -29.14 7.02
N ARG A 34 -2.54 -29.42 5.74
CA ARG A 34 -2.13 -28.51 4.66
C ARG A 34 -3.11 -27.32 4.55
N ARG A 35 -2.78 -26.17 5.13
CA ARG A 35 -3.63 -24.98 5.21
C ARG A 35 -2.82 -23.70 5.07
N ALA A 36 -3.41 -22.70 4.39
CA ALA A 36 -2.82 -21.35 4.19
C ALA A 36 -3.57 -20.31 5.02
N ALA A 37 -2.83 -19.54 5.81
CA ALA A 37 -3.47 -18.50 6.63
C ALA A 37 -2.82 -17.13 6.43
N UNK A 38 -3.47 -16.08 5.96
CA UNK A 38 -3.24 -14.98 5.80
C UNK A 38 -3.25 -14.31 6.89
N PHE A 39 -2.24 -13.59 7.25
CA PHE A 39 -2.17 -12.68 8.40
C PHE A 39 -2.51 -11.26 7.95
N HIS A 40 -3.71 -10.80 8.26
CA HIS A 40 -4.23 -9.50 7.81
C HIS A 40 -5.15 -8.91 8.89
N PRO A 41 -4.58 -8.26 9.93
CA PRO A 41 -5.37 -7.79 11.08
C PRO A 41 -6.51 -6.81 10.78
N TYR A 42 -6.49 -6.11 9.63
CA TYR A 42 -7.45 -5.09 9.23
C TYR A 42 -8.10 -5.45 7.90
N THR A 43 -9.28 -6.08 7.95
CA THR A 43 -10.03 -6.54 6.75
C THR A 43 -11.23 -5.65 6.43
N ASN A 44 -11.20 -4.39 6.86
CA ASN A 44 -12.32 -3.45 6.66
C ASN A 44 -11.85 -2.04 6.28
N ASP A 45 -10.62 -1.91 5.80
CA ASP A 45 -10.02 -0.60 5.46
C ASP A 45 -10.40 -0.11 4.06
N GLY A 46 -10.74 -1.01 3.14
CA GLY A 46 -11.13 -0.69 1.77
C GLY A 46 -9.98 -0.23 0.87
N GLY A 47 -8.74 -0.53 1.26
CA GLY A 47 -7.56 -0.09 0.51
C GLY A 47 -6.96 -1.14 -0.42
N GLY A 48 -5.93 -0.74 -1.18
CA GLY A 48 -5.22 -1.62 -2.10
C GLY A 48 -4.60 -2.85 -1.43
N GLY A 49 -4.19 -2.73 -0.16
CA GLY A 49 -3.67 -3.87 0.61
C GLY A 49 -4.72 -4.96 0.84
N GLU A 50 -5.95 -4.53 1.09
CA GLU A 50 -7.07 -5.47 1.26
C GLU A 50 -7.43 -6.13 -0.08
N ARG A 51 -7.37 -5.40 -1.21
CA ARG A 51 -7.55 -5.99 -2.54
C ARG A 51 -6.50 -7.11 -2.78
N VAL A 52 -5.23 -6.86 -2.41
CA VAL A 52 -4.16 -7.88 -2.51
C VAL A 52 -4.51 -9.12 -1.69
N LEU A 53 -5.04 -8.95 -0.47
CA LEU A 53 -5.45 -10.08 0.38
C LEU A 53 -6.50 -10.95 -0.35
N TRP A 54 -7.57 -10.33 -0.84
CA TRP A 54 -8.67 -11.08 -1.47
C TRP A 54 -8.22 -11.75 -2.77
N CYS A 55 -7.43 -11.06 -3.59
CA CYS A 55 -6.87 -11.64 -4.81
C CYS A 55 -5.89 -12.78 -4.51
N ALA A 56 -5.10 -12.67 -3.42
CA ALA A 56 -4.18 -13.72 -3.00
C ALA A 56 -4.94 -14.97 -2.53
N ILE A 57 -6.04 -14.79 -1.75
CA ILE A 57 -6.89 -15.90 -1.32
C ILE A 57 -7.49 -16.60 -2.55
N LYS A 58 -8.06 -15.82 -3.47
CA LYS A 58 -8.62 -16.37 -4.71
C LYS A 58 -7.57 -17.16 -5.49
N ALA A 59 -6.36 -16.61 -5.64
CA ALA A 59 -5.27 -17.28 -6.35
C ALA A 59 -4.89 -18.62 -5.70
N VAL A 60 -4.88 -18.68 -4.36
CA VAL A 60 -4.59 -19.92 -3.61
C VAL A 60 -5.72 -20.94 -3.84
N GLN A 61 -6.98 -20.51 -3.74
CA GLN A 61 -8.16 -21.37 -3.92
C GLN A 61 -8.23 -21.93 -5.34
N ASP A 62 -8.03 -21.09 -6.35
CA ASP A 62 -8.10 -21.48 -7.77
C ASP A 62 -7.03 -22.52 -8.12
N GLU A 63 -5.82 -22.37 -7.59
CA GLU A 63 -4.67 -23.22 -7.93
C GLU A 63 -4.56 -24.45 -7.04
N ASN A 64 -5.03 -24.37 -5.80
CA ASN A 64 -4.87 -25.42 -4.79
C ASN A 64 -6.17 -25.64 -4.03
N PRO A 65 -7.19 -26.24 -4.66
CA PRO A 65 -8.51 -26.43 -4.02
C PRO A 65 -8.47 -27.35 -2.80
N ASP A 66 -7.39 -28.10 -2.59
CA ASP A 66 -7.17 -28.96 -1.42
C ASP A 66 -6.63 -28.17 -0.21
N ILE A 67 -6.29 -26.88 -0.38
CA ILE A 67 -5.74 -26.05 0.70
C ILE A 67 -6.83 -25.16 1.30
N ASP A 68 -7.22 -25.41 2.54
CA ASP A 68 -8.15 -24.54 3.26
C ASP A 68 -7.51 -23.16 3.49
N CYS A 69 -8.22 -22.11 3.09
CA CYS A 69 -7.79 -20.74 3.33
C CYS A 69 -8.38 -20.20 4.63
N ILE A 70 -7.54 -19.54 5.42
CA ILE A 70 -7.87 -19.00 6.73
C ILE A 70 -7.44 -17.53 6.76
N ILE A 71 -8.19 -16.68 7.47
CA ILE A 71 -7.81 -15.27 7.71
C ILE A 71 -7.66 -15.04 9.21
N TYR A 72 -6.52 -14.49 9.61
CA TYR A 72 -6.32 -13.92 10.93
C TYR A 72 -6.69 -12.45 10.88
N THR A 73 -7.79 -12.06 11.51
CA THR A 73 -8.24 -10.67 11.50
C THR A 73 -8.73 -10.21 12.88
N GLY A 74 -8.55 -8.94 13.17
CA GLY A 74 -9.09 -8.31 14.37
C GLY A 74 -10.47 -7.69 14.15
N ASP A 75 -10.95 -7.68 12.90
CA ASP A 75 -12.27 -7.13 12.57
C ASP A 75 -13.37 -8.17 12.78
N ASP A 76 -14.58 -7.67 13.06
CA ASP A 76 -15.76 -8.51 13.17
C ASP A 76 -16.21 -8.98 11.77
N GLY A 77 -16.48 -10.26 11.66
CA GLY A 77 -16.99 -10.83 10.43
C GLY A 77 -17.05 -12.35 10.48
N THR A 78 -18.09 -12.89 9.85
CA THR A 78 -18.17 -14.33 9.58
C THR A 78 -17.49 -14.62 8.26
N PRO A 79 -17.17 -15.91 7.96
CA PRO A 79 -16.65 -16.28 6.63
C PRO A 79 -17.49 -15.71 5.48
N GLU A 80 -18.81 -15.77 5.60
CA GLU A 80 -19.75 -15.31 4.56
C GLU A 80 -19.71 -13.78 4.40
N THR A 81 -19.71 -13.02 5.53
CA THR A 81 -19.66 -11.56 5.44
C THR A 81 -18.35 -11.06 4.86
N LEU A 82 -17.23 -11.75 5.12
CA LEU A 82 -15.94 -11.39 4.54
C LEU A 82 -15.92 -11.70 3.04
N ALA A 83 -16.48 -12.86 2.62
CA ALA A 83 -16.57 -13.20 1.19
C ALA A 83 -17.48 -12.20 0.43
N THR A 84 -18.62 -11.82 1.03
CA THR A 84 -19.50 -10.78 0.48
C THR A 84 -18.76 -9.44 0.34
N ARG A 85 -17.98 -9.07 1.35
CA ARG A 85 -17.19 -7.83 1.33
C ARG A 85 -16.13 -7.85 0.21
N ALA A 86 -15.47 -9.00 0.01
CA ALA A 86 -14.51 -9.17 -1.08
C ALA A 86 -15.18 -8.93 -2.43
N LEU A 87 -16.38 -9.46 -2.62
CA LEU A 87 -17.17 -9.29 -3.85
C LEU A 87 -17.64 -7.84 -4.01
N ASP A 88 -18.32 -7.28 -2.98
CA ASP A 88 -18.98 -5.98 -3.08
C ASP A 88 -18.00 -4.81 -3.25
N ARG A 89 -16.85 -4.88 -2.55
CA ARG A 89 -15.89 -3.76 -2.55
C ARG A 89 -14.83 -3.88 -3.63
N PHE A 90 -14.46 -5.12 -3.98
CA PHE A 90 -13.31 -5.35 -4.86
C PHE A 90 -13.64 -6.16 -6.11
N GLY A 91 -14.87 -6.67 -6.23
CA GLY A 91 -15.27 -7.51 -7.36
C GLY A 91 -14.61 -8.89 -7.33
N VAL A 92 -14.03 -9.31 -6.19
CA VAL A 92 -13.29 -10.58 -6.10
C VAL A 92 -14.24 -11.68 -5.63
N HIS A 93 -14.54 -12.60 -6.55
CA HIS A 93 -15.40 -13.75 -6.28
C HIS A 93 -14.55 -14.92 -5.78
N LEU A 94 -14.67 -15.26 -4.49
CA LEU A 94 -13.98 -16.39 -3.88
C LEU A 94 -14.73 -17.70 -4.17
N LEU A 95 -14.00 -18.82 -4.32
CA LEU A 95 -14.62 -20.14 -4.56
C LEU A 95 -15.43 -20.59 -3.34
N TYR A 96 -14.92 -20.30 -2.14
CA TYR A 96 -15.60 -20.60 -0.89
C TYR A 96 -15.17 -19.56 0.18
N PRO A 97 -16.05 -19.29 1.16
CA PRO A 97 -15.68 -18.37 2.24
C PRO A 97 -14.48 -18.89 3.04
N PRO A 98 -13.47 -18.07 3.30
CA PRO A 98 -12.31 -18.49 4.10
C PRO A 98 -12.67 -18.60 5.58
N MET A 99 -12.07 -19.55 6.29
CA MET A 99 -12.23 -19.65 7.74
C MET A 99 -11.66 -18.41 8.43
N VAL A 100 -12.32 -17.96 9.51
CA VAL A 100 -11.91 -16.76 10.23
C VAL A 100 -11.37 -17.14 11.61
N VAL A 101 -10.17 -16.67 11.90
CA VAL A 101 -9.57 -16.76 13.24
C VAL A 101 -9.49 -15.33 13.79
N ARG A 102 -10.41 -15.00 14.68
CA ARG A 102 -10.52 -13.66 15.26
C ARG A 102 -9.38 -13.38 16.24
N LEU A 103 -8.75 -12.20 16.10
CA LEU A 103 -7.64 -11.74 16.93
C LEU A 103 -8.14 -10.62 17.88
N TYR A 104 -8.03 -10.85 19.19
CA TYR A 104 -8.49 -9.88 20.20
C TYR A 104 -7.38 -8.90 20.61
N LYS A 105 -6.13 -9.20 20.26
CA LYS A 105 -4.97 -8.39 20.67
C LYS A 105 -4.58 -7.34 19.63
N ARG A 106 -5.46 -7.06 18.64
CA ARG A 106 -5.15 -6.13 17.52
C ARG A 106 -4.69 -4.74 17.98
N LYS A 107 -5.22 -4.24 19.11
CA LYS A 107 -4.81 -2.94 19.64
C LYS A 107 -3.29 -2.80 19.84
N TRP A 108 -2.57 -3.92 20.00
CA TRP A 108 -1.10 -3.89 20.17
C TRP A 108 -0.34 -3.61 18.86
N VAL A 109 -1.00 -3.57 17.71
CA VAL A 109 -0.37 -3.15 16.44
C VAL A 109 -0.89 -1.78 15.98
N ASP A 110 -1.79 -1.15 16.73
CA ASP A 110 -2.31 0.18 16.44
C ASP A 110 -1.25 1.25 16.78
N GLU A 111 -0.97 2.15 15.84
CA GLU A 111 0.00 3.24 16.04
C GLU A 111 -0.36 4.12 17.24
N LYS A 112 -1.65 4.32 17.51
CA LYS A 112 -2.17 5.14 18.63
C LYS A 112 -1.79 4.56 20.01
N SER A 113 -1.46 3.26 20.06
CA SER A 113 -1.01 2.62 21.32
C SER A 113 0.42 3.03 21.70
N TYR A 114 1.16 3.64 20.78
CA TYR A 114 2.59 3.97 20.98
C TYR A 114 2.89 5.40 20.55
N PRO A 115 2.69 6.39 21.43
CA PRO A 115 2.99 7.79 21.11
C PRO A 115 4.46 8.07 20.85
N ARG A 116 5.35 7.18 21.33
CA ARG A 116 6.82 7.25 21.09
C ARG A 116 7.33 5.85 20.75
N PHE A 117 8.39 5.79 19.93
CA PHE A 117 9.02 4.55 19.46
C PHE A 117 8.00 3.61 18.79
N THR A 118 7.08 4.19 18.02
CA THR A 118 5.94 3.51 17.38
C THR A 118 6.39 2.25 16.62
N MET A 119 7.49 2.33 15.84
CA MET A 119 7.98 1.19 15.06
C MET A 119 8.34 0.00 15.95
N ILE A 120 9.06 0.23 17.05
CA ILE A 120 9.42 -0.85 18.00
C ILE A 120 8.17 -1.40 18.69
N GLY A 121 7.31 -0.48 19.17
CA GLY A 121 6.07 -0.86 19.86
C GLY A 121 5.18 -1.75 18.99
N GLN A 122 4.92 -1.31 17.77
CA GLN A 122 4.12 -2.08 16.79
C GLN A 122 4.81 -3.41 16.43
N SER A 123 6.14 -3.43 16.34
CA SER A 123 6.91 -4.67 16.05
C SER A 123 6.69 -5.72 17.13
N PHE A 124 6.87 -5.36 18.40
CA PHE A 124 6.62 -6.27 19.53
C PHE A 124 5.13 -6.63 19.62
N GLY A 125 4.25 -5.65 19.41
CA GLY A 125 2.81 -5.88 19.34
C GLY A 125 2.43 -6.91 18.28
N SER A 126 3.09 -6.86 17.12
CA SER A 126 2.83 -7.83 16.04
C SER A 126 3.27 -9.25 16.41
N VAL A 127 4.39 -9.39 17.15
CA VAL A 127 4.83 -10.70 17.67
C VAL A 127 3.77 -11.26 18.62
N TYR A 128 3.27 -10.41 19.54
CA TYR A 128 2.23 -10.81 20.50
C TYR A 128 0.92 -11.19 19.79
N LEU A 129 0.55 -10.42 18.75
CA LEU A 129 -0.65 -10.73 17.96
C LEU A 129 -0.48 -12.03 17.17
N SER A 130 0.70 -12.25 16.60
CA SER A 130 1.04 -13.50 15.88
C SER A 130 1.06 -14.71 16.83
N TRP A 131 1.52 -14.52 18.06
CA TRP A 131 1.45 -15.56 19.11
C TRP A 131 -0.02 -15.97 19.33
N GLU A 132 -0.92 -15.01 19.52
CA GLU A 132 -2.36 -15.28 19.64
C GLU A 132 -2.87 -16.08 18.43
N ALA A 133 -2.51 -15.63 17.22
CA ALA A 133 -2.93 -16.26 15.97
C ALA A 133 -2.47 -17.74 15.90
N LEU A 134 -1.18 -17.97 16.11
CA LEU A 134 -0.57 -19.29 15.98
C LEU A 134 -1.03 -20.28 17.06
N CYS A 135 -1.29 -19.80 18.28
CA CYS A 135 -1.86 -20.64 19.35
C CYS A 135 -3.30 -21.05 19.06
N LYS A 136 -4.09 -20.16 18.44
CA LYS A 136 -5.47 -20.48 18.03
C LYS A 136 -5.50 -21.44 16.85
N PHE A 137 -4.58 -21.24 15.91
CA PHE A 137 -4.48 -22.07 14.72
C PHE A 137 -3.06 -21.95 14.15
N THR A 138 -2.40 -23.06 13.85
CA THR A 138 -1.09 -23.07 13.20
C THR A 138 -1.24 -23.60 11.77
N PRO A 139 -0.98 -22.78 10.72
CA PRO A 139 -1.07 -23.23 9.32
C PRO A 139 0.23 -23.87 8.86
N GLN A 140 0.20 -24.57 7.73
CA GLN A 140 1.44 -24.95 7.03
C GLN A 140 2.06 -23.73 6.34
N PHE A 141 1.21 -22.90 5.70
CA PHE A 141 1.65 -21.69 4.97
C PHE A 141 1.15 -20.45 5.71
N TYR A 142 2.07 -19.70 6.31
CA TYR A 142 1.80 -18.42 6.96
C TYR A 142 2.06 -17.32 5.93
N ILE A 143 1.00 -16.64 5.47
CA ILE A 143 1.07 -15.65 4.41
C ILE A 143 0.78 -14.27 5.01
N ASP A 144 1.80 -13.44 5.16
CA ASP A 144 1.64 -12.07 5.63
C ASP A 144 1.36 -11.14 4.44
N THR A 145 0.22 -10.47 4.45
CA THR A 145 -0.16 -9.49 3.42
C THR A 145 -0.23 -8.06 4.00
N SER A 146 0.33 -7.84 5.20
CA SER A 146 0.27 -6.54 5.88
C SER A 146 1.65 -5.98 6.25
N GLY A 147 2.73 -6.77 6.06
CA GLY A 147 4.09 -6.31 6.28
C GLY A 147 4.62 -6.44 7.71
N TYR A 148 4.08 -7.36 8.49
CA TYR A 148 4.50 -7.57 9.89
C TYR A 148 5.68 -8.55 9.99
N ALA A 149 6.85 -8.16 9.47
CA ALA A 149 8.05 -9.02 9.38
C ALA A 149 8.51 -9.60 10.73
N PHE A 150 8.27 -8.88 11.84
CA PHE A 150 8.67 -9.36 13.17
C PHE A 150 7.92 -10.63 13.60
N THR A 151 6.83 -11.00 12.90
CA THR A 151 6.09 -12.24 13.15
C THR A 151 6.78 -13.47 12.55
N TYR A 152 7.68 -13.30 11.55
CA TYR A 152 8.22 -14.40 10.76
C TYR A 152 9.07 -15.41 11.56
N PRO A 153 9.99 -14.96 12.44
CA PRO A 153 10.73 -15.92 13.28
C PRO A 153 9.81 -16.82 14.10
N LEU A 154 8.76 -16.22 14.68
CA LEU A 154 7.81 -16.97 15.50
C LEU A 154 7.05 -18.00 14.64
N ALA A 155 6.55 -17.59 13.47
CA ALA A 155 5.87 -18.51 12.55
C ALA A 155 6.80 -19.68 12.13
N ARG A 156 8.10 -19.40 11.90
CA ARG A 156 9.10 -20.45 11.60
C ARG A 156 9.29 -21.43 12.76
N VAL A 157 9.32 -20.93 14.00
CA VAL A 157 9.41 -21.77 15.19
C VAL A 157 8.20 -22.72 15.28
N PHE A 158 7.00 -22.22 14.93
CA PHE A 158 5.80 -23.06 14.86
C PHE A 158 5.80 -24.03 13.66
N GLY A 159 6.83 -24.00 12.82
CA GLY A 159 6.98 -24.92 11.68
C GLY A 159 6.29 -24.44 10.40
N CYS A 160 5.83 -23.19 10.37
CA CYS A 160 5.17 -22.66 9.19
C CYS A 160 6.18 -22.32 8.08
N LYS A 161 5.77 -22.50 6.82
CA LYS A 161 6.45 -21.90 5.67
C LYS A 161 5.95 -20.46 5.57
N VAL A 162 6.88 -19.49 5.65
CA VAL A 162 6.55 -18.07 5.69
C VAL A 162 6.65 -17.45 4.30
N ILE A 163 5.55 -16.88 3.84
CA ILE A 163 5.39 -16.15 2.57
C ILE A 163 4.93 -14.75 2.95
N CYS A 164 5.46 -13.72 2.30
CA CYS A 164 4.97 -12.37 2.56
C CYS A 164 4.78 -11.57 1.28
N TYR A 165 3.85 -10.63 1.32
CA TYR A 165 3.63 -9.61 0.31
C TYR A 165 3.91 -8.26 0.95
N THR A 166 4.99 -7.61 0.54
CA THR A 166 5.47 -6.35 1.14
C THR A 166 5.05 -5.17 0.28
N HIS A 167 4.14 -4.36 0.81
CA HIS A 167 3.67 -3.13 0.15
C HIS A 167 4.70 -2.00 0.23
N TYR A 168 5.44 -1.95 1.34
CA TYR A 168 6.51 -0.98 1.57
C TYR A 168 7.42 -1.49 2.69
N PRO A 169 8.69 -1.11 2.70
CA PRO A 169 9.57 -1.48 3.80
C PRO A 169 9.24 -0.67 5.06
N THR A 170 9.16 -1.31 6.22
CA THR A 170 8.92 -0.61 7.50
C THR A 170 9.96 0.48 7.74
N ILE A 171 11.18 0.28 7.24
CA ILE A 171 12.23 1.29 7.24
C ILE A 171 12.92 1.26 5.87
N SER A 172 13.25 2.44 5.34
CA SER A 172 13.96 2.60 4.07
C SER A 172 15.23 3.42 4.23
N SER A 173 16.16 3.26 3.31
CA SER A 173 17.38 4.08 3.26
C SER A 173 17.03 5.58 3.12
N ASP A 174 15.91 5.87 2.47
CA ASP A 174 15.45 7.23 2.22
C ASP A 174 14.99 7.91 3.51
N MET A 175 14.37 7.14 4.43
CA MET A 175 14.02 7.63 5.77
C MET A 175 15.28 8.05 6.55
N VAL A 176 16.34 7.25 6.46
CA VAL A 176 17.62 7.54 7.12
C VAL A 176 18.26 8.79 6.51
N SER A 177 18.29 8.88 5.18
CA SER A 177 18.89 10.02 4.48
C SER A 177 18.14 11.33 4.75
N ARG A 178 16.81 11.29 4.88
CA ARG A 178 16.01 12.48 5.24
C ARG A 178 16.36 13.01 6.63
N VAL A 179 16.51 12.12 7.61
CA VAL A 179 16.93 12.55 8.96
C VAL A 179 18.34 13.11 8.91
N ARG A 180 19.24 12.49 8.14
CA ARG A 180 20.63 12.96 7.97
C ARG A 180 20.69 14.36 7.33
N ASN A 181 19.79 14.62 6.38
CA ASN A 181 19.73 15.91 5.66
C ASN A 181 18.84 16.94 6.36
N TYR A 182 18.41 16.68 7.59
CA TYR A 182 17.57 17.58 8.41
C TYR A 182 16.28 18.01 7.72
N SER A 183 15.77 17.21 6.78
CA SER A 183 14.53 17.56 6.06
C SER A 183 13.29 17.22 6.90
N SER A 184 12.42 18.23 7.05
CA SER A 184 11.15 18.08 7.78
C SER A 184 10.08 17.53 6.83
N MET A 185 9.44 16.45 7.22
CA MET A 185 8.33 15.85 6.49
C MET A 185 7.35 15.21 7.49
N TYR A 186 6.25 14.65 7.01
CA TYR A 186 5.21 14.03 7.85
C TYR A 186 5.77 12.94 8.80
N ASN A 187 6.90 12.32 8.46
CA ASN A 187 7.54 11.29 9.29
C ASN A 187 8.81 11.77 10.01
N ASN A 188 9.11 13.05 9.95
CA ASN A 188 10.28 13.65 10.64
C ASN A 188 9.88 14.99 11.26
N ASP A 189 9.59 14.96 12.56
CA ASP A 189 9.13 16.12 13.34
C ASP A 189 10.12 17.29 13.22
N ALA A 190 9.58 18.48 13.11
CA ALA A 190 10.37 19.73 13.02
C ALA A 190 11.30 19.93 14.21
N LEU A 191 10.92 19.49 15.42
CA LEU A 191 11.78 19.57 16.61
C LEU A 191 13.01 18.67 16.48
N VAL A 192 12.84 17.47 15.91
CA VAL A 192 13.95 16.54 15.66
C VAL A 192 14.86 17.10 14.56
N ALA A 193 14.28 17.65 13.49
CA ALA A 193 15.04 18.22 12.37
C ALA A 193 15.91 19.41 12.81
N LYS A 194 15.50 20.15 13.85
CA LYS A 194 16.24 21.32 14.37
C LYS A 194 17.34 20.95 15.38
N SER A 195 17.38 19.72 15.88
CA SER A 195 18.34 19.29 16.91
C SER A 195 19.33 18.25 16.36
N ILE A 196 20.61 18.60 16.31
CA ILE A 196 21.69 17.70 15.84
C ILE A 196 21.73 16.42 16.70
N TRP A 197 21.58 16.57 18.03
CA TRP A 197 21.66 15.44 18.96
C TRP A 197 20.48 14.47 18.76
N LEU A 198 19.25 15.01 18.69
CA LEU A 198 18.04 14.20 18.46
C LEU A 198 18.09 13.51 17.10
N SER A 199 18.59 14.20 16.06
CA SER A 199 18.77 13.61 14.73
C SER A 199 19.76 12.44 14.76
N ARG A 200 20.89 12.59 15.46
CA ARG A 200 21.88 11.51 15.62
C ARG A 200 21.28 10.30 16.34
N CYS A 201 20.58 10.51 17.44
CA CYS A 201 19.88 9.43 18.17
C CYS A 201 18.86 8.71 17.27
N LYS A 202 18.11 9.47 16.47
CA LYS A 202 17.13 8.92 15.53
C LYS A 202 17.81 8.10 14.42
N ILE A 203 18.97 8.54 13.92
CA ILE A 203 19.75 7.80 12.91
C ILE A 203 20.22 6.45 13.51
N VAL A 204 20.80 6.47 14.73
CA VAL A 204 21.23 5.23 15.40
C VAL A 204 20.04 4.28 15.59
N TYR A 205 18.92 4.82 16.05
CA TYR A 205 17.66 4.07 16.21
C TYR A 205 17.23 3.40 14.88
N TYR A 206 17.27 4.15 13.78
CA TYR A 206 16.90 3.63 12.46
C TYR A 206 17.88 2.57 11.96
N ILE A 207 19.18 2.72 12.21
CA ILE A 207 20.21 1.73 11.80
C ILE A 207 20.00 0.43 12.58
N LEU A 208 19.83 0.50 13.89
CA LEU A 208 19.59 -0.68 14.72
C LEU A 208 18.28 -1.37 14.35
N PHE A 209 17.21 -0.58 14.15
CA PHE A 209 15.92 -1.11 13.73
C PHE A 209 16.02 -1.76 12.35
N GLY A 210 16.72 -1.13 11.41
CA GLY A 210 16.94 -1.67 10.06
C GLY A 210 17.69 -3.01 10.08
N TRP A 211 18.69 -3.13 10.94
CA TRP A 211 19.42 -4.38 11.12
C TRP A 211 18.50 -5.50 11.66
N LEU A 212 17.71 -5.19 12.70
CA LEU A 212 16.73 -6.14 13.25
C LEU A 212 15.68 -6.52 12.21
N TYR A 213 15.15 -5.52 11.47
CA TYR A 213 14.16 -5.72 10.42
C TYR A 213 14.71 -6.64 9.31
N GLY A 214 16.00 -6.46 8.97
CA GLY A 214 16.70 -7.35 8.04
C GLY A 214 16.76 -8.78 8.55
N LEU A 215 17.14 -8.95 9.81
CA LEU A 215 17.26 -10.27 10.44
C LEU A 215 15.92 -11.03 10.46
N VAL A 216 14.85 -10.37 10.94
CA VAL A 216 13.53 -11.02 11.04
C VAL A 216 12.92 -11.25 9.64
N GLY A 217 13.10 -10.30 8.71
CA GLY A 217 12.61 -10.43 7.33
C GLY A 217 13.26 -11.58 6.58
N SER A 218 14.55 -11.86 6.87
CA SER A 218 15.29 -12.96 6.23
C SER A 218 14.72 -14.34 6.59
N CYS A 219 13.84 -14.44 7.58
CA CYS A 219 13.14 -15.68 7.93
C CYS A 219 12.05 -16.06 6.91
N ALA A 220 11.66 -15.16 6.00
CA ALA A 220 10.71 -15.46 4.94
C ALA A 220 11.32 -16.40 3.89
N GLN A 221 10.54 -17.37 3.42
CA GLN A 221 10.95 -18.30 2.36
C GLN A 221 10.62 -17.75 0.98
N LEU A 222 9.59 -16.91 0.89
CA LEU A 222 9.22 -16.19 -0.33
C LEU A 222 8.79 -14.78 0.06
N VAL A 223 9.33 -13.80 -0.64
CA VAL A 223 8.99 -12.39 -0.46
C VAL A 223 8.47 -11.86 -1.79
N MET A 224 7.22 -11.46 -1.84
CA MET A 224 6.67 -10.74 -2.98
C MET A 224 6.66 -9.26 -2.66
N VAL A 225 7.03 -8.43 -3.64
CA VAL A 225 7.12 -6.97 -3.49
C VAL A 225 6.31 -6.30 -4.60
N ASN A 226 5.69 -5.18 -4.28
CA ASN A 226 4.75 -4.49 -5.16
C ASN A 226 5.39 -3.64 -6.27
N SER A 227 6.71 -3.41 -6.22
CA SER A 227 7.37 -2.49 -7.17
C SER A 227 8.89 -2.68 -7.18
N SER A 228 9.55 -2.14 -8.20
CA SER A 228 11.01 -2.09 -8.29
C SER A 228 11.61 -1.30 -7.13
N TRP A 229 10.92 -0.22 -6.70
CA TRP A 229 11.36 0.61 -5.58
C TRP A 229 11.36 -0.22 -4.28
N THR A 230 10.25 -0.89 -3.97
CA THR A 230 10.16 -1.75 -2.79
C THR A 230 11.17 -2.89 -2.87
N GLN A 231 11.33 -3.50 -4.07
CA GLN A 231 12.31 -4.56 -4.30
C GLN A 231 13.71 -4.10 -3.89
N SER A 232 14.17 -2.95 -4.40
CA SER A 232 15.51 -2.44 -4.14
C SER A 232 15.78 -2.22 -2.65
N HIS A 233 14.78 -1.73 -1.90
CA HIS A 233 14.91 -1.51 -0.46
C HIS A 233 14.94 -2.84 0.32
N ILE A 234 14.05 -3.78 0.00
CA ILE A 234 14.00 -5.08 0.70
C ILE A 234 15.27 -5.89 0.40
N GLU A 235 15.77 -5.88 -0.83
CA GLU A 235 17.05 -6.55 -1.18
C GLU A 235 18.21 -6.03 -0.35
N LYS A 236 18.32 -4.72 -0.22
CA LYS A 236 19.40 -4.08 0.56
C LYS A 236 19.31 -4.42 2.06
N ILE A 237 18.08 -4.48 2.61
CA ILE A 237 17.89 -4.63 4.06
C ILE A 237 17.84 -6.11 4.46
N TRP A 238 17.10 -6.95 3.74
CA TRP A 238 16.91 -8.36 4.12
C TRP A 238 17.99 -9.29 3.56
N LYS A 239 18.71 -8.90 2.50
CA LYS A 239 19.85 -9.62 1.91
C LYS A 239 19.49 -11.05 1.47
N ILE A 240 18.28 -11.25 0.93
CA ILE A 240 17.77 -12.56 0.47
C ILE A 240 17.24 -12.45 -0.98
N SER A 241 17.96 -11.79 -1.87
CA SER A 241 17.53 -11.47 -3.25
C SER A 241 16.96 -12.67 -4.01
N ALA A 242 17.54 -13.87 -3.83
CA ALA A 242 17.07 -15.09 -4.50
C ALA A 242 15.61 -15.48 -4.13
N ARG A 243 15.11 -14.99 -2.99
CA ARG A 243 13.75 -15.30 -2.50
C ARG A 243 12.76 -14.17 -2.80
N ILE A 244 13.21 -13.08 -3.42
CA ILE A 244 12.37 -11.91 -3.69
C ILE A 244 11.83 -12.01 -5.13
N LYS A 245 10.51 -11.84 -5.27
CA LYS A 245 9.82 -11.84 -6.56
C LYS A 245 8.97 -10.58 -6.65
N ARG A 246 9.06 -9.86 -7.77
CA ARG A 246 8.19 -8.70 -8.00
C ARG A 246 6.85 -9.18 -8.52
N VAL A 247 5.79 -8.87 -7.77
CA VAL A 247 4.40 -9.16 -8.12
C VAL A 247 3.63 -7.87 -7.95
N TYR A 248 3.34 -7.19 -9.05
CA TYR A 248 2.62 -5.91 -9.01
C TYR A 248 1.23 -6.11 -8.38
N PRO A 249 0.71 -5.12 -7.63
CA PRO A 249 -0.60 -5.27 -7.00
C PRO A 249 -1.72 -5.35 -8.05
N PRO A 250 -2.82 -6.05 -7.73
CA PRO A 250 -3.92 -6.20 -8.69
C PRO A 250 -4.65 -4.86 -8.87
N CYS A 251 -4.64 -4.34 -10.10
CA CYS A 251 -5.38 -3.13 -10.47
C CYS A 251 -6.61 -3.53 -11.27
N ASP A 252 -7.76 -2.96 -10.93
CA ASP A 252 -9.00 -3.22 -11.67
C ASP A 252 -9.00 -2.39 -12.96
N THR A 253 -8.36 -2.94 -13.98
CA THR A 253 -8.30 -2.28 -15.29
C THR A 253 -9.48 -2.66 -16.20
N SER A 254 -10.20 -3.74 -15.90
CA SER A 254 -11.21 -4.31 -16.80
C SER A 254 -12.38 -3.37 -17.05
N ALA A 255 -12.92 -2.76 -16.00
CA ALA A 255 -14.03 -1.80 -16.11
C ALA A 255 -13.61 -0.47 -16.70
N LEU A 256 -12.31 -0.12 -16.62
CA LEU A 256 -11.80 1.16 -17.08
C LEU A 256 -11.36 1.12 -18.55
N LYS A 257 -10.79 0.01 -19.00
CA LYS A 257 -10.26 -0.10 -20.37
C LYS A 257 -11.35 -0.07 -21.47
N VAL A 258 -12.61 -0.30 -21.10
CA VAL A 258 -13.73 -0.24 -22.07
C VAL A 258 -14.23 1.19 -22.31
N LEU A 259 -13.76 2.15 -21.51
CA LEU A 259 -14.10 3.57 -21.69
C LEU A 259 -13.49 4.09 -22.99
N PRO A 260 -14.17 4.97 -23.74
CA PRO A 260 -13.57 5.55 -24.97
C PRO A 260 -12.27 6.28 -24.62
N LEU A 261 -11.36 6.39 -25.56
CA LEU A 261 -10.15 7.22 -25.40
C LEU A 261 -10.42 8.67 -25.74
N GLU A 262 -11.33 8.89 -26.68
CA GLU A 262 -11.74 10.20 -27.12
C GLU A 262 -12.46 10.96 -25.97
N ARG A 263 -12.19 12.23 -25.84
CA ARG A 263 -12.81 13.09 -24.82
C ARG A 263 -13.54 14.25 -25.49
N PRO A 264 -14.67 14.71 -24.92
CA PRO A 264 -15.37 15.87 -25.49
C PRO A 264 -14.44 17.09 -25.59
N ALA A 265 -14.41 17.72 -26.77
CA ALA A 265 -13.54 18.87 -27.04
C ALA A 265 -13.84 20.06 -26.13
N GLU A 266 -15.07 20.16 -25.63
CA GLU A 266 -15.56 21.30 -24.85
C GLU A 266 -15.10 21.30 -23.39
N THR A 267 -14.50 20.19 -22.91
CA THR A 267 -14.15 20.05 -21.48
C THR A 267 -12.70 19.58 -21.31
N ALA A 268 -11.95 20.32 -20.52
CA ALA A 268 -10.58 19.96 -20.14
C ALA A 268 -10.59 19.53 -18.66
N ILE A 269 -10.97 18.26 -18.39
CA ILE A 269 -11.11 17.75 -17.01
C ILE A 269 -9.80 17.07 -16.57
N LEU A 270 -9.31 17.50 -15.40
CA LEU A 270 -8.19 16.87 -14.68
C LEU A 270 -8.75 16.21 -13.42
N VAL A 271 -8.27 15.02 -13.07
CA VAL A 271 -8.71 14.33 -11.85
C VAL A 271 -7.53 14.02 -10.94
N SER A 272 -7.79 14.02 -9.63
CA SER A 272 -6.87 13.52 -8.61
C SER A 272 -7.64 12.55 -7.71
N VAL A 273 -7.31 11.26 -7.79
CA VAL A 273 -7.99 10.22 -7.00
C VAL A 273 -7.09 9.78 -5.87
N ALA A 274 -7.39 10.21 -4.64
CA ALA A 274 -6.64 9.83 -3.44
C ALA A 274 -7.41 10.20 -2.17
N GLN A 275 -7.24 9.40 -1.12
CA GLN A 275 -7.73 9.76 0.22
C GLN A 275 -7.13 11.12 0.64
N PHE A 276 -7.88 11.93 1.41
CA PHE A 276 -7.43 13.27 1.83
C PHE A 276 -6.41 13.17 2.99
N ARG A 277 -5.23 12.59 2.68
CA ARG A 277 -4.13 12.33 3.60
C ARG A 277 -2.94 13.24 3.29
N PRO A 278 -2.10 13.56 4.31
CA PRO A 278 -1.02 14.54 4.09
C PRO A 278 0.00 14.10 3.04
N GLU A 279 0.31 12.80 2.96
CA GLU A 279 1.28 12.28 2.00
C GLU A 279 0.81 12.38 0.54
N LYS A 280 -0.49 12.57 0.29
CA LYS A 280 -1.01 12.70 -1.09
C LYS A 280 -0.79 14.10 -1.69
N ALA A 281 -0.36 15.06 -0.87
CA ALA A 281 0.11 16.38 -1.29
C ALA A 281 -0.86 17.13 -2.24
N HIS A 282 -2.18 17.09 -1.94
CA HIS A 282 -3.22 17.76 -2.75
C HIS A 282 -2.96 19.27 -2.90
N GLY A 283 -2.34 19.90 -1.88
CA GLY A 283 -1.99 21.32 -1.94
C GLY A 283 -1.03 21.64 -3.08
N LEU A 284 -0.04 20.77 -3.33
CA LEU A 284 0.89 20.93 -4.46
C LEU A 284 0.14 20.92 -5.80
N GLN A 285 -0.81 20.01 -5.96
CA GLN A 285 -1.63 19.91 -7.18
C GLN A 285 -2.49 21.15 -7.38
N LEU A 286 -3.11 21.66 -6.31
CA LEU A 286 -3.93 22.85 -6.34
C LEU A 286 -3.10 24.10 -6.74
N GLU A 287 -1.92 24.25 -6.14
CA GLU A 287 -1.02 25.37 -6.46
C GLU A 287 -0.47 25.29 -7.89
N ALA A 288 -0.13 24.07 -8.35
CA ALA A 288 0.27 23.85 -9.74
C ALA A 288 -0.87 24.21 -10.71
N PHE A 289 -2.09 23.80 -10.36
CA PHE A 289 -3.26 24.06 -11.17
C PHE A 289 -3.57 25.58 -11.24
N ALA A 290 -3.39 26.30 -10.13
CA ALA A 290 -3.54 27.78 -10.14
C ALA A 290 -2.54 28.43 -11.12
N LEU A 291 -1.28 27.93 -11.15
CA LEU A 291 -0.30 28.42 -12.15
C LEU A 291 -0.75 28.10 -13.59
N VAL A 292 -1.41 26.98 -13.82
CA VAL A 292 -1.96 26.63 -15.14
C VAL A 292 -3.01 27.66 -15.54
N VAL A 293 -3.95 27.96 -14.65
CA VAL A 293 -5.04 28.92 -14.93
C VAL A 293 -4.46 30.33 -15.23
N ASP A 294 -3.44 30.76 -14.47
CA ASP A 294 -2.75 32.02 -14.66
C ASP A 294 -2.02 32.13 -16.04
N ARG A 295 -1.54 30.98 -16.55
CA ARG A 295 -0.77 30.94 -17.81
C ARG A 295 -1.58 30.47 -19.01
N LEU A 296 -2.90 30.33 -18.84
CA LEU A 296 -3.78 29.83 -19.90
C LEU A 296 -3.97 30.90 -21.00
N GLU A 297 -3.81 30.50 -22.24
CA GLU A 297 -4.08 31.39 -23.39
C GLU A 297 -5.60 31.67 -23.51
N PRO A 298 -5.99 32.87 -23.93
CA PRO A 298 -7.42 33.27 -23.93
C PRO A 298 -8.34 32.38 -24.77
N ASP A 299 -7.82 31.72 -25.79
CA ASP A 299 -8.56 30.88 -26.73
C ASP A 299 -8.64 29.41 -26.28
N MET A 300 -7.93 29.04 -25.18
CA MET A 300 -7.94 27.66 -24.66
C MET A 300 -9.19 27.38 -23.84
N THR A 301 -9.66 26.13 -23.91
CA THR A 301 -10.75 25.63 -23.07
C THR A 301 -10.35 25.72 -21.60
N LYS A 302 -11.23 26.33 -20.79
CA LYS A 302 -10.96 26.46 -19.33
C LYS A 302 -10.96 25.08 -18.63
N PRO A 303 -9.85 24.70 -18.04
CA PRO A 303 -9.76 23.40 -17.39
C PRO A 303 -10.50 23.37 -16.04
N LYS A 304 -10.89 22.15 -15.64
CA LYS A 304 -11.44 21.89 -14.30
C LYS A 304 -10.62 20.81 -13.61
N LEU A 305 -10.31 21.01 -12.33
CA LEU A 305 -9.62 20.02 -11.49
C LEU A 305 -10.63 19.43 -10.50
N GLN A 306 -10.77 18.11 -10.54
CA GLN A 306 -11.66 17.36 -9.66
C GLN A 306 -10.84 16.54 -8.66
N PHE A 307 -10.93 16.87 -7.36
CA PHE A 307 -10.37 16.10 -6.28
C PHE A 307 -11.38 15.05 -5.83
N ILE A 308 -11.03 13.77 -5.94
CA ILE A 308 -11.92 12.64 -5.66
C ILE A 308 -11.28 11.78 -4.56
N GLY A 309 -11.97 11.63 -3.42
CA GLY A 309 -11.38 10.86 -2.34
C GLY A 309 -12.28 10.64 -1.14
N SER A 310 -11.79 9.85 -0.19
CA SER A 310 -12.50 9.55 1.05
C SER A 310 -11.81 10.20 2.26
N CYS A 311 -12.60 10.40 3.32
CA CYS A 311 -12.12 10.86 4.63
C CYS A 311 -12.41 9.77 5.66
N ARG A 312 -11.36 9.14 6.20
CA ARG A 312 -11.49 8.05 7.18
C ARG A 312 -11.85 8.56 8.59
N ASN A 313 -11.44 9.79 8.89
CA ASN A 313 -11.51 10.35 10.24
C ASN A 313 -11.68 11.87 10.18
N LYS A 314 -11.75 12.49 11.35
CA LYS A 314 -11.95 13.94 11.50
C LYS A 314 -10.76 14.73 10.92
N GLU A 315 -9.55 14.22 11.13
CA GLU A 315 -8.33 14.90 10.63
C GLU A 315 -8.32 14.97 9.09
N ASP A 316 -8.78 13.91 8.41
CA ASP A 316 -8.91 13.90 6.94
C ASP A 316 -9.97 14.93 6.48
N GLN A 317 -11.10 15.06 7.24
CA GLN A 317 -12.13 16.06 6.95
C GLN A 317 -11.60 17.49 7.11
N GLU A 318 -10.82 17.73 8.17
CA GLU A 318 -10.20 19.04 8.40
C GLU A 318 -9.21 19.40 7.28
N ARG A 319 -8.46 18.41 6.77
CA ARG A 319 -7.57 18.60 5.62
C ARG A 319 -8.35 18.97 4.36
N LEU A 320 -9.43 18.27 4.09
CA LEU A 320 -10.32 18.60 2.96
C LEU A 320 -10.84 20.05 3.09
N GLN A 321 -11.27 20.46 4.28
CA GLN A 321 -11.75 21.82 4.50
C GLN A 321 -10.62 22.85 4.28
N LYS A 322 -9.40 22.57 4.76
CA LYS A 322 -8.24 23.45 4.53
C LYS A 322 -7.93 23.56 3.03
N LEU A 323 -8.06 22.45 2.29
CA LEU A 323 -7.83 22.46 0.84
C LEU A 323 -8.90 23.31 0.11
N LYS A 324 -10.16 23.21 0.54
CA LYS A 324 -11.25 24.06 0.01
C LYS A 324 -10.99 25.55 0.28
N ASN A 325 -10.60 25.87 1.52
CA ASN A 325 -10.25 27.26 1.89
C ASN A 325 -9.09 27.79 1.03
N ARG A 326 -8.08 26.93 0.82
CA ARG A 326 -6.93 27.29 -0.04
C ARG A 326 -7.35 27.54 -1.49
N ALA A 327 -8.30 26.75 -2.01
CA ALA A 327 -8.86 26.98 -3.35
C ALA A 327 -9.53 28.35 -3.45
N SER A 328 -10.26 28.77 -2.40
CA SER A 328 -10.87 30.11 -2.34
C SER A 328 -9.82 31.22 -2.27
N GLU A 329 -8.79 31.05 -1.44
CA GLU A 329 -7.67 32.02 -1.35
C GLU A 329 -6.98 32.24 -2.70
N LEU A 330 -6.96 31.20 -3.54
CA LEU A 330 -6.37 31.26 -4.88
C LEU A 330 -7.38 31.65 -5.98
N ASN A 331 -8.62 31.96 -5.62
CA ASN A 331 -9.73 32.28 -6.53
C ASN A 331 -10.02 31.14 -7.52
N MET A 332 -9.95 29.89 -7.04
CA MET A 332 -10.11 28.70 -7.88
C MET A 332 -11.49 28.03 -7.74
N GLU A 333 -12.48 28.64 -7.05
CA GLU A 333 -13.79 28.01 -6.79
C GLU A 333 -14.53 27.62 -8.07
N ASN A 334 -14.34 28.35 -9.13
CA ASN A 334 -15.01 28.10 -10.43
C ASN A 334 -14.29 27.02 -11.26
N TYR A 335 -13.08 26.62 -10.84
CA TYR A 335 -12.20 25.70 -11.56
C TYR A 335 -11.97 24.38 -10.83
N VAL A 336 -12.33 24.29 -9.52
CA VAL A 336 -12.00 23.13 -8.69
C VAL A 336 -13.27 22.54 -8.08
N GLU A 337 -13.41 21.23 -8.19
CA GLU A 337 -14.53 20.47 -7.62
C GLU A 337 -14.01 19.43 -6.63
N PHE A 338 -14.81 19.11 -5.61
CA PHE A 338 -14.44 18.16 -4.56
C PHE A 338 -15.52 17.08 -4.45
N HIS A 339 -15.16 15.85 -4.76
CA HIS A 339 -16.04 14.68 -4.75
C HIS A 339 -15.63 13.75 -3.58
N LYS A 340 -16.42 13.80 -2.51
CA LYS A 340 -16.13 13.03 -1.28
C LYS A 340 -16.93 11.73 -1.25
N ASP A 341 -16.27 10.62 -0.98
CA ASP A 341 -16.88 9.31 -0.75
C ASP A 341 -17.81 8.86 -1.89
N VAL A 342 -17.38 9.08 -3.13
CA VAL A 342 -18.16 8.71 -4.33
C VAL A 342 -18.25 7.18 -4.48
N LYS A 343 -19.32 6.70 -5.07
CA LYS A 343 -19.48 5.28 -5.43
C LYS A 343 -18.56 4.93 -6.60
N TYR A 344 -18.17 3.65 -6.70
CA TYR A 344 -17.28 3.18 -7.78
C TYR A 344 -17.84 3.51 -9.18
N SER A 345 -19.15 3.35 -9.39
CA SER A 345 -19.78 3.68 -10.68
C SER A 345 -19.64 5.17 -11.05
N GLU A 346 -19.65 6.05 -10.06
CA GLU A 346 -19.43 7.48 -10.25
C GLU A 346 -17.95 7.77 -10.53
N LEU A 347 -17.05 7.11 -9.77
CA LEU A 347 -15.60 7.22 -10.01
C LEU A 347 -15.25 6.83 -11.46
N VAL A 348 -15.82 5.74 -11.97
CA VAL A 348 -15.61 5.29 -13.36
C VAL A 348 -16.04 6.38 -14.36
N LYS A 349 -17.18 7.05 -14.13
CA LYS A 349 -17.65 8.15 -14.99
C LYS A 349 -16.69 9.35 -14.96
N LEU A 350 -16.25 9.73 -13.75
CA LEU A 350 -15.31 10.86 -13.58
C LEU A 350 -13.97 10.57 -14.28
N LEU A 351 -13.45 9.34 -14.12
CA LEU A 351 -12.23 8.90 -14.80
C LEU A 351 -12.42 8.88 -16.33
N GLY A 352 -13.60 8.45 -16.80
CA GLY A 352 -13.92 8.39 -18.23
C GLY A 352 -14.05 9.76 -18.88
N ALA A 353 -14.26 10.83 -18.11
CA ALA A 353 -14.31 12.20 -18.62
C ALA A 353 -12.94 12.91 -18.58
N ALA A 354 -11.99 12.36 -17.84
CA ALA A 354 -10.72 13.03 -17.55
C ALA A 354 -9.72 12.91 -18.71
N ILE A 355 -9.03 14.01 -19.04
CA ILE A 355 -7.90 13.99 -19.98
C ILE A 355 -6.57 13.81 -19.24
N VAL A 356 -6.50 14.23 -17.96
CA VAL A 356 -5.28 14.14 -17.15
C VAL A 356 -5.62 13.52 -15.78
N GLY A 357 -4.78 12.61 -15.31
CA GLY A 357 -4.82 12.12 -13.93
C GLY A 357 -3.59 12.58 -13.15
N LEU A 358 -3.80 13.30 -12.05
CA LEU A 358 -2.73 13.86 -11.22
C LEU A 358 -2.43 13.00 -10.00
N HIS A 359 -1.14 12.77 -9.73
CA HIS A 359 -0.68 12.04 -8.56
C HIS A 359 0.62 12.67 -8.03
N SER A 360 0.61 13.21 -6.80
CA SER A 360 1.73 14.01 -6.28
C SER A 360 2.40 13.44 -5.04
N MET A 361 2.08 12.22 -4.63
CA MET A 361 2.73 11.60 -3.47
C MET A 361 4.21 11.32 -3.77
N ILE A 362 5.09 11.91 -2.93
CA ILE A 362 6.53 11.63 -2.97
C ILE A 362 6.76 10.18 -2.51
N ASP A 363 7.54 9.44 -3.26
CA ASP A 363 7.91 8.05 -2.97
C ASP A 363 6.67 7.14 -2.85
N GLU A 364 5.67 7.35 -3.72
CA GLU A 364 4.55 6.41 -3.83
C GLU A 364 5.09 5.01 -4.15
N HIS A 365 4.81 4.06 -3.28
CA HIS A 365 5.43 2.73 -3.35
C HIS A 365 5.10 1.98 -4.64
N PHE A 366 3.88 2.14 -5.15
CA PHE A 366 3.48 1.67 -6.47
C PHE A 366 2.68 2.76 -7.19
N GLY A 367 1.38 2.96 -6.85
CA GLY A 367 0.53 3.97 -7.47
C GLY A 367 -0.62 3.38 -8.25
N ILE A 368 -1.53 2.65 -7.56
CA ILE A 368 -2.71 2.03 -8.20
C ILE A 368 -3.53 3.07 -8.98
N SER A 369 -3.76 4.26 -8.40
CA SER A 369 -4.54 5.31 -9.08
C SER A 369 -3.90 5.77 -10.39
N VAL A 370 -2.56 5.77 -10.47
CA VAL A 370 -1.85 6.11 -11.72
C VAL A 370 -2.19 5.08 -12.80
N VAL A 371 -2.18 3.79 -12.45
CA VAL A 371 -2.58 2.70 -13.36
C VAL A 371 -4.06 2.84 -13.76
N GLU A 372 -4.92 3.23 -12.82
CA GLU A 372 -6.34 3.45 -13.10
C GLU A 372 -6.56 4.61 -14.10
N TYR A 373 -5.80 5.70 -13.97
CA TYR A 373 -5.83 6.79 -14.96
C TYR A 373 -5.46 6.27 -16.34
N MET A 374 -4.35 5.53 -16.43
CA MET A 374 -3.87 4.96 -17.70
C MET A 374 -4.93 4.03 -18.32
N ALA A 375 -5.51 3.14 -17.52
CA ALA A 375 -6.53 2.21 -17.99
C ALA A 375 -7.79 2.95 -18.50
N ALA A 376 -8.19 4.02 -17.80
CA ALA A 376 -9.33 4.84 -18.18
C ALA A 376 -9.07 5.71 -19.42
N GLY A 377 -7.81 5.88 -19.84
CA GLY A 377 -7.44 6.70 -20.99
C GLY A 377 -7.08 8.14 -20.62
N ALA A 378 -6.93 8.44 -19.33
CA ALA A 378 -6.41 9.73 -18.87
C ALA A 378 -4.88 9.69 -18.88
N ILE A 379 -4.24 10.76 -19.33
CA ILE A 379 -2.78 10.87 -19.34
C ILE A 379 -2.29 11.13 -17.91
N PRO A 380 -1.51 10.21 -17.31
CA PRO A 380 -1.05 10.43 -15.94
C PRO A 380 0.08 11.45 -15.87
N ILE A 381 0.04 12.31 -14.85
CA ILE A 381 1.16 13.18 -14.45
C ILE A 381 1.42 12.83 -12.98
N ALA A 382 2.56 12.18 -12.72
CA ALA A 382 2.86 11.67 -11.38
C ALA A 382 4.21 12.16 -10.86
N HIS A 383 4.40 12.01 -9.54
CA HIS A 383 5.67 12.44 -8.91
C HIS A 383 6.84 11.63 -9.47
N SER A 384 7.96 12.32 -9.77
CA SER A 384 9.18 11.76 -10.37
C SER A 384 9.99 10.97 -9.35
N SER A 385 9.34 9.99 -8.67
CA SER A 385 9.99 9.13 -7.66
C SER A 385 9.31 7.75 -7.61
N ALA A 386 10.00 6.81 -7.00
CA ALA A 386 9.53 5.46 -6.61
C ALA A 386 8.71 4.73 -7.70
N GLY A 387 7.57 4.16 -7.35
CA GLY A 387 6.76 3.30 -8.23
C GLY A 387 6.35 3.95 -9.54
N PRO A 388 5.74 5.14 -9.52
CA PRO A 388 5.38 5.82 -10.77
C PRO A 388 6.54 5.99 -11.75
N LYS A 389 7.71 6.38 -11.23
CA LYS A 389 8.91 6.60 -12.06
C LYS A 389 9.58 5.28 -12.49
N MET A 390 9.67 4.30 -11.58
CA MET A 390 10.48 3.10 -11.81
C MET A 390 9.72 2.00 -12.56
N ASP A 391 8.38 1.99 -12.45
CA ASP A 391 7.58 0.87 -12.96
C ASP A 391 6.46 1.31 -13.91
N ILE A 392 5.73 2.41 -13.59
CA ILE A 392 4.46 2.71 -14.25
C ILE A 392 4.65 3.62 -15.49
N ILE A 393 5.15 4.85 -15.29
CA ILE A 393 5.27 5.84 -16.38
C ILE A 393 6.59 5.62 -17.12
N LEU A 394 6.60 4.60 -17.96
CA LEU A 394 7.73 4.26 -18.84
C LEU A 394 7.21 4.20 -20.27
N GLU A 395 8.11 4.30 -21.23
CA GLU A 395 7.74 4.19 -22.65
C GLU A 395 7.11 2.84 -22.95
N GLU A 396 6.13 2.84 -23.83
CA GLU A 396 5.49 1.64 -24.36
C GLU A 396 5.55 1.71 -25.88
N ASP A 397 6.23 0.75 -26.49
CA ASP A 397 6.49 0.71 -27.94
C ASP A 397 7.13 2.02 -28.46
N GLY A 398 8.05 2.59 -27.68
CA GLY A 398 8.75 3.83 -28.04
C GLY A 398 7.92 5.09 -27.88
N LYS A 399 6.73 5.01 -27.27
CA LYS A 399 5.83 6.15 -27.04
C LYS A 399 5.72 6.46 -25.54
N PRO A 400 5.63 7.74 -25.14
CA PRO A 400 5.44 8.08 -23.74
C PRO A 400 4.06 7.62 -23.26
N SER A 401 3.99 7.16 -22.01
CA SER A 401 2.74 6.72 -21.38
C SER A 401 2.26 7.70 -20.30
N GLY A 402 2.87 8.89 -20.22
CA GLY A 402 2.52 9.92 -19.24
C GLY A 402 3.72 10.80 -18.95
N PHE A 403 3.60 11.60 -17.90
CA PHE A 403 4.63 12.59 -17.54
C PHE A 403 4.99 12.48 -16.06
N LEU A 404 6.24 12.88 -15.74
CA LEU A 404 6.77 12.91 -14.38
C LEU A 404 7.11 14.37 -14.01
N ALA A 405 6.79 14.76 -12.78
CA ALA A 405 7.04 16.10 -12.25
C ALA A 405 7.38 16.03 -10.76
N SER A 406 8.13 17.00 -10.25
CA SER A 406 8.53 17.04 -8.83
C SER A 406 8.11 18.34 -8.15
N SER A 407 8.12 19.48 -8.84
CA SER A 407 7.72 20.77 -8.29
C SER A 407 6.38 21.23 -8.86
N LYS A 408 5.76 22.22 -8.22
CA LYS A 408 4.51 22.80 -8.72
C LYS A 408 4.65 23.38 -10.12
N GLU A 409 5.82 23.92 -10.42
CA GLU A 409 6.12 24.48 -11.74
C GLU A 409 6.17 23.37 -12.79
N GLU A 410 6.87 22.26 -12.49
CA GLU A 410 6.95 21.09 -13.37
C GLU A 410 5.56 20.46 -13.60
N TYR A 411 4.72 20.39 -12.55
CA TYR A 411 3.33 19.93 -12.70
C TYR A 411 2.54 20.86 -13.61
N ALA A 412 2.66 22.18 -13.40
CA ALA A 412 1.96 23.18 -14.23
C ALA A 412 2.42 23.05 -15.69
N ASP A 413 3.72 22.95 -15.94
CA ASP A 413 4.28 22.81 -17.29
C ASP A 413 3.80 21.52 -17.97
N ALA A 414 3.76 20.40 -17.24
CA ALA A 414 3.27 19.12 -17.76
C ALA A 414 1.76 19.19 -18.09
N ILE A 415 0.96 19.84 -17.25
CA ILE A 415 -0.47 20.04 -17.49
C ILE A 415 -0.67 20.90 -18.75
N LEU A 416 0.00 22.07 -18.82
CA LEU A 416 -0.08 22.96 -19.99
C LEU A 416 0.35 22.24 -21.26
N LYS A 417 1.40 21.43 -21.19
CA LYS A 417 1.86 20.61 -22.33
C LYS A 417 0.72 19.71 -22.84
N VAL A 418 0.02 18.99 -21.97
CA VAL A 418 -1.10 18.12 -22.38
C VAL A 418 -2.27 18.93 -22.92
N LEU A 419 -2.59 20.07 -22.29
CA LEU A 419 -3.70 20.94 -22.74
C LEU A 419 -3.45 21.53 -24.15
N ARG A 420 -2.17 21.81 -24.49
CA ARG A 420 -1.76 22.36 -25.80
C ARG A 420 -1.65 21.31 -26.90
N MET A 421 -1.60 20.02 -26.54
CA MET A 421 -1.52 18.94 -27.54
C MET A 421 -2.80 18.85 -28.39
N SER A 422 -2.61 18.50 -29.65
CA SER A 422 -3.73 18.11 -30.51
C SER A 422 -4.41 16.85 -29.94
N GLU A 423 -5.65 16.63 -30.32
CA GLU A 423 -6.40 15.43 -29.91
C GLU A 423 -5.64 14.16 -30.33
N ALA A 424 -5.07 14.13 -31.54
CA ALA A 424 -4.31 13.00 -32.06
C ALA A 424 -3.10 12.66 -31.16
N GLU A 425 -2.33 13.66 -30.74
CA GLU A 425 -1.20 13.47 -29.83
C GLU A 425 -1.64 12.91 -28.47
N ARG A 426 -2.74 13.46 -27.91
CA ARG A 426 -3.28 12.99 -26.65
C ARG A 426 -3.75 11.54 -26.75
N LEU A 427 -4.43 11.18 -27.84
CA LEU A 427 -4.91 9.81 -28.10
C LEU A 427 -3.74 8.82 -28.19
N GLU A 428 -2.65 9.22 -28.84
CA GLU A 428 -1.45 8.37 -28.97
C GLU A 428 -0.86 8.04 -27.59
N ILE A 429 -0.71 9.06 -26.72
CA ILE A 429 -0.17 8.85 -25.36
C ILE A 429 -1.17 8.03 -24.51
N ALA A 430 -2.46 8.33 -24.59
CA ALA A 430 -3.51 7.62 -23.84
C ALA A 430 -3.58 6.15 -24.24
N ALA A 431 -3.43 5.85 -25.54
CA ALA A 431 -3.40 4.47 -26.04
C ALA A 431 -2.17 3.71 -25.53
N ALA A 432 -0.99 4.34 -25.58
CA ALA A 432 0.25 3.75 -25.04
C ALA A 432 0.12 3.51 -23.53
N ALA A 433 -0.44 4.48 -22.79
CA ALA A 433 -0.70 4.37 -21.36
C ALA A 433 -1.64 3.19 -21.06
N ARG A 434 -2.77 3.11 -21.75
CA ARG A 434 -3.75 2.02 -21.57
C ARG A 434 -3.14 0.64 -21.86
N LYS A 435 -2.36 0.53 -22.93
CA LYS A 435 -1.65 -0.73 -23.25
C LYS A 435 -0.71 -1.12 -22.12
N ARG A 436 0.05 -0.15 -21.60
CA ARG A 436 0.98 -0.39 -20.50
C ARG A 436 0.26 -0.81 -19.21
N ALA A 437 -0.92 -0.24 -18.91
CA ALA A 437 -1.71 -0.55 -17.73
C ALA A 437 -2.08 -2.05 -17.65
N GLU A 438 -2.15 -2.75 -18.78
CA GLU A 438 -2.45 -4.19 -18.81
C GLU A 438 -1.41 -5.02 -18.04
N LYS A 439 -0.16 -4.57 -17.97
CA LYS A 439 0.91 -5.22 -17.20
C LYS A 439 0.63 -5.29 -15.71
N PHE A 440 -0.29 -4.46 -15.22
CA PHE A 440 -0.65 -4.31 -13.80
C PHE A 440 -2.08 -4.81 -13.50
N SER A 441 -2.70 -5.49 -14.46
CA SER A 441 -4.07 -5.99 -14.33
C SER A 441 -4.19 -7.09 -13.26
N GLU A 442 -5.40 -7.33 -12.77
CA GLU A 442 -5.69 -8.46 -11.88
C GLU A 442 -5.23 -9.79 -12.48
N LYS A 443 -5.45 -9.97 -13.78
CA LYS A 443 -5.01 -11.20 -14.47
C LYS A 443 -3.51 -11.41 -14.30
N MET A 444 -2.70 -10.37 -14.54
CA MET A 444 -1.25 -10.45 -14.39
C MET A 444 -0.84 -10.69 -12.92
N PHE A 445 -1.59 -10.11 -11.96
CA PHE A 445 -1.35 -10.41 -10.55
C PHE A 445 -1.56 -11.90 -10.27
N TYR A 446 -2.69 -12.48 -10.71
CA TYR A 446 -2.97 -13.91 -10.48
C TYR A 446 -1.88 -14.80 -11.09
N GLU A 447 -1.47 -14.56 -12.31
CA GLU A 447 -0.42 -15.34 -13.00
C GLU A 447 0.91 -15.26 -12.25
N ASN A 448 1.35 -14.05 -11.89
CA ASN A 448 2.63 -13.82 -11.22
C ASN A 448 2.60 -14.34 -9.77
N PHE A 449 1.49 -14.17 -9.06
CA PHE A 449 1.32 -14.66 -7.68
C PHE A 449 1.38 -16.20 -7.66
N LYS A 450 0.62 -16.85 -8.54
CA LYS A 450 0.61 -18.33 -8.67
C LYS A 450 2.01 -18.84 -8.98
N SER A 451 2.68 -18.26 -9.98
CA SER A 451 4.04 -18.62 -10.35
C SER A 451 5.03 -18.50 -9.17
N ALA A 452 4.86 -17.47 -8.35
CA ALA A 452 5.73 -17.22 -7.19
C ALA A 452 5.51 -18.24 -6.06
N ILE A 453 4.24 -18.59 -5.75
CA ILE A 453 3.92 -19.49 -4.61
C ILE A 453 4.09 -20.97 -4.96
N CYS A 454 3.95 -21.36 -6.23
CA CYS A 454 4.00 -22.75 -6.69
C CYS A 454 5.20 -23.54 -6.12
N PRO A 455 6.45 -23.05 -6.21
CA PRO A 455 7.60 -23.80 -5.67
C PRO A 455 7.53 -24.05 -4.15
N ILE A 456 6.83 -23.17 -3.40
CA ILE A 456 6.72 -23.30 -1.93
C ILE A 456 5.60 -24.28 -1.55
N PHE A 457 4.55 -24.31 -2.34
CA PHE A 457 3.36 -25.13 -2.03
C PHE A 457 3.58 -26.61 -2.33
N TYR A 458 4.44 -26.93 -3.31
CA TYR A 458 4.68 -28.32 -3.75
C TYR A 458 5.98 -28.92 -3.18
N THR A 459 6.76 -28.17 -2.37
CA THR A 459 7.88 -28.71 -1.60
C THR A 459 7.45 -29.00 -0.15
#